data_bed84e067890eb4ff36e8a0dd19f7b06
#
_entry.id   bed84e067890eb4ff36e8a0dd19f7b06
#
_cell.length_a   1.000
_cell.length_b   1.000
_cell.length_c   1.000
_cell.angle_alpha   90.00
_cell.angle_beta   90.00
_cell.angle_gamma   90.00
#
_symmetry.space_group_name_H-M   'P 1'
#
loop_
_entity.id
_entity.type
_entity.pdbx_description
1 polymer ?
#
loop_
_entity_poly.entity_id
_entity_poly.type
_entity_poly.pdbx_seq_one_letter_code
_entity_poly.pdbx_strand_id
1 'polypeptide(L)'
;MEEGDEPRPSTATFVRNHATAIVACDFMVAVTAKFQMLYVFLIVELGSRRILHCNVTAHPAAEWTLQQFREGLSDERDYRFVIHDRDSIFSAELDQELRQGFGLRVLLTPPQSPKANAFCERLVGTIRRECLDFMILLNESHLRGILREWVQHYNSGRPHSSLGPGIPDDAHKDRAAQRGTSWQSIAAKRQVISRPILGGLHHEYAWKAA
;
A
#
# COMPACT_ATOMS: atom_id res chain seq x y z
N MET A 1 13.15 -36.20 -28.84
CA MET A 1 11.98 -35.80 -28.02
C MET A 1 12.32 -34.43 -27.50
N GLU A 2 11.91 -33.39 -28.23
CA GLU A 2 12.19 -31.98 -27.90
C GLU A 2 11.29 -31.59 -26.74
N GLU A 3 11.87 -31.24 -25.59
CA GLU A 3 11.16 -30.55 -24.52
C GLU A 3 10.74 -29.18 -25.05
N GLY A 4 9.46 -29.00 -25.25
CA GLY A 4 8.88 -27.71 -25.67
C GLY A 4 9.19 -26.65 -24.64
N ASP A 5 9.98 -25.66 -25.05
CA ASP A 5 10.21 -24.40 -24.30
C ASP A 5 8.87 -23.63 -24.20
N GLU A 6 8.11 -23.88 -23.12
CA GLU A 6 6.91 -23.09 -22.83
C GLU A 6 7.34 -21.63 -22.62
N PRO A 7 6.75 -20.68 -23.33
CA PRO A 7 7.13 -19.28 -23.21
C PRO A 7 6.91 -18.79 -21.78
N ARG A 8 7.99 -18.38 -21.11
CA ARG A 8 7.93 -17.82 -19.76
C ARG A 8 6.93 -16.66 -19.72
N PRO A 9 5.96 -16.66 -18.81
CA PRO A 9 4.96 -15.61 -18.74
C PRO A 9 5.64 -14.25 -18.57
N SER A 10 5.11 -13.23 -19.24
CA SER A 10 5.62 -11.85 -19.08
C SER A 10 5.53 -11.44 -17.60
N THR A 11 6.43 -10.55 -17.15
CA THR A 11 6.41 -10.02 -15.77
C THR A 11 5.03 -9.49 -15.36
N ALA A 12 4.31 -8.85 -16.29
CA ALA A 12 2.96 -8.34 -16.03
C ALA A 12 1.95 -9.48 -15.81
N THR A 13 2.05 -10.57 -16.56
CA THR A 13 1.18 -11.75 -16.39
C THR A 13 1.48 -12.45 -15.06
N PHE A 14 2.76 -12.61 -14.71
CA PHE A 14 3.17 -13.17 -13.43
C PHE A 14 2.63 -12.36 -12.25
N VAL A 15 2.84 -11.03 -12.24
CA VAL A 15 2.35 -10.14 -11.19
C VAL A 15 0.83 -10.21 -11.06
N ARG A 16 0.10 -10.23 -12.18
CA ARG A 16 -1.36 -10.32 -12.15
C ARG A 16 -1.85 -11.63 -11.55
N ASN A 17 -1.22 -12.75 -11.90
CA ASN A 17 -1.64 -14.08 -11.44
C ASN A 17 -1.29 -14.34 -9.96
N HIS A 18 -0.29 -13.64 -9.40
CA HIS A 18 0.19 -13.80 -8.03
C HIS A 18 -0.04 -12.57 -7.16
N ALA A 19 -0.86 -11.62 -7.59
CA ALA A 19 -1.02 -10.31 -6.96
C ALA A 19 -1.35 -10.36 -5.45
N THR A 20 -2.11 -11.36 -5.01
CA THR A 20 -2.48 -11.56 -3.58
C THR A 20 -1.33 -12.13 -2.73
N ALA A 21 -0.33 -12.74 -3.36
CA ALA A 21 0.85 -13.28 -2.71
C ALA A 21 2.08 -12.34 -2.85
N ILE A 22 1.89 -11.17 -3.43
CA ILE A 22 2.96 -10.20 -3.68
C ILE A 22 2.75 -8.96 -2.82
N VAL A 23 3.77 -8.57 -2.10
CA VAL A 23 3.89 -7.23 -1.51
C VAL A 23 4.90 -6.41 -2.29
N ALA A 24 4.67 -5.11 -2.39
CA ALA A 24 5.66 -4.17 -2.92
C ALA A 24 6.01 -3.18 -1.83
N CYS A 25 7.25 -2.73 -1.80
CA CYS A 25 7.68 -1.70 -0.88
C CYS A 25 8.53 -0.64 -1.57
N ASP A 26 8.55 0.52 -0.97
CA ASP A 26 9.27 1.68 -1.50
C ASP A 26 9.53 2.72 -0.40
N PHE A 27 10.51 3.57 -0.65
CA PHE A 27 10.77 4.77 0.12
C PHE A 27 10.36 6.02 -0.65
N MET A 28 9.78 6.96 0.06
CA MET A 28 9.61 8.33 -0.45
C MET A 28 10.22 9.34 0.51
N VAL A 29 10.74 10.43 -0.02
CA VAL A 29 11.28 11.53 0.78
C VAL A 29 10.21 12.60 0.98
N ALA A 30 10.09 13.07 2.22
CA ALA A 30 9.32 14.24 2.61
C ALA A 30 10.25 15.25 3.30
N VAL A 31 9.98 16.55 3.14
CA VAL A 31 10.82 17.62 3.70
C VAL A 31 9.99 18.43 4.70
N THR A 32 10.52 18.62 5.90
CA THR A 32 9.86 19.44 6.93
C THR A 32 10.04 20.94 6.67
N ALA A 33 9.25 21.79 7.38
CA ALA A 33 9.40 23.23 7.37
C ALA A 33 10.80 23.72 7.83
N LYS A 34 11.55 22.88 8.52
CA LYS A 34 12.95 23.14 8.93
C LYS A 34 13.96 22.53 7.96
N PHE A 35 13.54 22.12 6.74
CA PHE A 35 14.38 21.48 5.72
C PHE A 35 15.01 20.15 6.15
N GLN A 36 14.48 19.49 7.17
CA GLN A 36 14.89 18.15 7.54
C GLN A 36 14.27 17.16 6.55
N MET A 37 15.09 16.29 5.98
CA MET A 37 14.65 15.18 5.15
C MET A 37 14.15 14.03 6.03
N LEU A 38 12.98 13.52 5.72
CA LEU A 38 12.37 12.35 6.33
C LEU A 38 12.06 11.32 5.24
N TYR A 39 12.28 10.06 5.58
CA TYR A 39 12.01 8.93 4.71
C TYR A 39 10.74 8.23 5.18
N VAL A 40 9.79 8.08 4.28
CA VAL A 40 8.55 7.34 4.51
C VAL A 40 8.69 6.00 3.84
N PHE A 41 8.63 4.93 4.61
CA PHE A 41 8.62 3.56 4.11
C PHE A 41 7.19 3.05 3.99
N LEU A 42 6.90 2.36 2.90
CA LEU A 42 5.59 1.82 2.57
C LEU A 42 5.69 0.35 2.22
N ILE A 43 4.76 -0.46 2.72
CA ILE A 43 4.51 -1.83 2.23
C ILE A 43 3.07 -1.89 1.76
N VAL A 44 2.85 -2.34 0.52
CA VAL A 44 1.52 -2.45 -0.09
C VAL A 44 1.29 -3.85 -0.66
N GLU A 45 0.12 -4.42 -0.42
CA GLU A 45 -0.32 -5.64 -1.06
C GLU A 45 -0.84 -5.35 -2.47
N LEU A 46 -0.31 -6.05 -3.47
CA LEU A 46 -0.64 -5.74 -4.85
C LEU A 46 -2.08 -6.13 -5.24
N GLY A 47 -2.61 -7.19 -4.67
CA GLY A 47 -3.94 -7.71 -4.98
C GLY A 47 -5.07 -6.77 -4.55
N SER A 48 -5.05 -6.39 -3.29
CA SER A 48 -6.06 -5.52 -2.67
C SER A 48 -5.75 -4.03 -2.78
N ARG A 49 -4.52 -3.65 -3.09
CA ARG A 49 -4.01 -2.27 -2.99
C ARG A 49 -3.90 -1.76 -1.55
N ARG A 50 -4.08 -2.61 -0.58
CA ARG A 50 -4.03 -2.25 0.83
C ARG A 50 -2.62 -1.86 1.24
N ILE A 51 -2.47 -0.73 1.90
CA ILE A 51 -1.23 -0.36 2.57
C ILE A 51 -1.17 -1.18 3.85
N LEU A 52 -0.21 -2.09 3.92
CA LEU A 52 0.00 -2.98 5.05
C LEU A 52 0.75 -2.27 6.16
N HIS A 53 1.74 -1.46 5.77
CA HIS A 53 2.60 -0.75 6.71
C HIS A 53 3.02 0.60 6.13
N CYS A 54 3.14 1.59 7.03
CA CYS A 54 3.66 2.91 6.70
C CYS A 54 4.37 3.46 7.94
N ASN A 55 5.64 3.79 7.81
CA ASN A 55 6.40 4.39 8.91
C ASN A 55 7.39 5.43 8.39
N VAL A 56 7.89 6.26 9.31
CA VAL A 56 8.75 7.41 9.01
C VAL A 56 10.03 7.31 9.82
N THR A 57 11.15 7.69 9.20
CA THR A 57 12.45 7.82 9.88
C THR A 57 13.28 8.93 9.26
N ALA A 58 14.14 9.55 10.05
CA ALA A 58 15.20 10.42 9.54
C ALA A 58 16.44 9.64 9.09
N HIS A 59 16.57 8.37 9.50
CA HIS A 59 17.76 7.54 9.30
C HIS A 59 17.36 6.15 8.77
N PRO A 60 17.10 6.01 7.45
CA PRO A 60 16.78 4.73 6.87
C PRO A 60 18.03 3.83 6.89
N ALA A 61 17.92 2.70 7.55
CA ALA A 61 18.95 1.67 7.62
C ALA A 61 18.34 0.29 7.32
N ALA A 62 19.15 -0.68 6.92
CA ALA A 62 18.69 -2.02 6.60
C ALA A 62 18.00 -2.69 7.81
N GLU A 63 18.58 -2.56 9.01
CA GLU A 63 17.97 -3.13 10.23
C GLU A 63 16.63 -2.47 10.57
N TRP A 64 16.53 -1.13 10.40
CA TRP A 64 15.27 -0.42 10.59
C TRP A 64 14.23 -0.92 9.57
N THR A 65 14.62 -1.06 8.32
CA THR A 65 13.73 -1.54 7.24
C THR A 65 13.27 -2.97 7.53
N LEU A 66 14.16 -3.85 7.97
CA LEU A 66 13.81 -5.22 8.36
C LEU A 66 12.78 -5.25 9.50
N GLN A 67 12.93 -4.34 10.47
CA GLN A 67 11.95 -4.20 11.55
C GLN A 67 10.57 -3.78 11.02
N GLN A 68 10.53 -2.90 9.98
CA GLN A 68 9.26 -2.51 9.37
C GLN A 68 8.57 -3.70 8.68
N PHE A 69 9.33 -4.63 8.09
CA PHE A 69 8.76 -5.87 7.56
C PHE A 69 8.17 -6.75 8.67
N ARG A 70 8.83 -6.87 9.83
CA ARG A 70 8.29 -7.61 11.00
C ARG A 70 6.98 -7.02 11.52
N GLU A 71 6.87 -5.69 11.51
CA GLU A 71 5.68 -4.98 11.97
C GLU A 71 4.54 -4.99 10.94
N GLY A 72 4.87 -5.01 9.65
CA GLY A 72 3.90 -4.86 8.57
C GLY A 72 3.37 -6.16 7.98
N LEU A 73 4.13 -7.25 8.08
CA LEU A 73 3.73 -8.54 7.56
C LEU A 73 3.16 -9.42 8.68
N SER A 74 1.90 -9.79 8.55
CA SER A 74 1.23 -10.71 9.46
C SER A 74 1.53 -12.16 9.07
N ASP A 75 1.75 -13.02 10.05
CA ASP A 75 1.92 -14.46 9.87
C ASP A 75 0.65 -15.15 9.34
N GLU A 76 -0.48 -14.47 9.38
CA GLU A 76 -1.77 -14.99 8.89
C GLU A 76 -1.88 -15.04 7.36
N ARG A 77 -0.96 -14.38 6.64
CA ARG A 77 -0.99 -14.29 5.17
C ARG A 77 0.25 -14.90 4.54
N ASP A 78 0.02 -15.75 3.56
CA ASP A 78 1.07 -16.44 2.79
C ASP A 78 1.62 -15.53 1.68
N TYR A 79 2.36 -14.47 2.06
CA TYR A 79 3.11 -13.70 1.10
C TYR A 79 4.34 -14.49 0.66
N ARG A 80 4.58 -14.55 -0.64
CA ARG A 80 5.67 -15.33 -1.26
C ARG A 80 6.69 -14.45 -1.95
N PHE A 81 6.29 -13.25 -2.33
CA PHE A 81 7.12 -12.37 -3.14
C PHE A 81 7.13 -10.97 -2.57
N VAL A 82 8.28 -10.34 -2.63
CA VAL A 82 8.45 -8.91 -2.37
C VAL A 82 9.07 -8.24 -3.58
N ILE A 83 8.50 -7.09 -3.98
CA ILE A 83 9.04 -6.23 -5.03
C ILE A 83 9.56 -4.96 -4.39
N HIS A 84 10.80 -4.61 -4.67
CA HIS A 84 11.37 -3.30 -4.37
C HIS A 84 12.27 -2.84 -5.52
N ASP A 85 12.66 -1.58 -5.50
CA ASP A 85 13.62 -1.02 -6.43
C ASP A 85 15.07 -1.38 -6.04
N ARG A 86 16.03 -0.79 -6.75
CA ARG A 86 17.46 -0.99 -6.50
C ARG A 86 18.07 0.16 -5.70
N ASP A 87 17.29 0.82 -4.85
CA ASP A 87 17.84 1.83 -3.96
C ASP A 87 18.86 1.18 -3.01
N SER A 88 19.90 1.93 -2.69
CA SER A 88 20.99 1.50 -1.81
C SER A 88 20.54 1.13 -0.38
N ILE A 89 19.36 1.59 0.04
CA ILE A 89 18.76 1.21 1.33
C ILE A 89 18.39 -0.27 1.34
N PHE A 90 18.00 -0.82 0.17
CA PHE A 90 17.73 -2.26 0.00
C PHE A 90 19.04 -3.01 -0.28
N SER A 91 19.80 -3.25 0.77
CA SER A 91 21.09 -3.93 0.68
C SER A 91 20.94 -5.43 0.37
N ALA A 92 22.03 -6.07 -0.08
CA ALA A 92 22.05 -7.51 -0.31
C ALA A 92 21.79 -8.31 0.98
N GLU A 93 22.24 -7.78 2.12
CA GLU A 93 22.01 -8.36 3.45
C GLU A 93 20.51 -8.33 3.80
N LEU A 94 19.82 -7.21 3.54
CA LEU A 94 18.36 -7.11 3.72
C LEU A 94 17.64 -8.13 2.84
N ASP A 95 18.04 -8.27 1.57
CA ASP A 95 17.48 -9.27 0.66
C ASP A 95 17.67 -10.69 1.18
N GLN A 96 18.81 -10.98 1.78
CA GLN A 96 19.09 -12.28 2.38
C GLN A 96 18.18 -12.55 3.58
N GLU A 97 18.00 -11.58 4.46
CA GLU A 97 17.09 -11.68 5.61
C GLU A 97 15.63 -11.85 5.18
N LEU A 98 15.17 -11.14 4.14
CA LEU A 98 13.83 -11.32 3.59
C LEU A 98 13.62 -12.74 3.04
N ARG A 99 14.63 -13.33 2.42
CA ARG A 99 14.55 -14.71 1.92
C ARG A 99 14.61 -15.74 3.04
N GLN A 100 15.50 -15.59 4.01
CA GLN A 100 15.74 -16.58 5.06
C GLN A 100 14.77 -16.44 6.24
N GLY A 101 14.51 -15.22 6.69
CA GLY A 101 13.68 -14.94 7.86
C GLY A 101 12.19 -14.92 7.55
N PHE A 102 11.79 -14.46 6.37
CA PHE A 102 10.37 -14.34 5.97
C PHE A 102 9.95 -15.32 4.88
N GLY A 103 10.88 -16.08 4.30
CA GLY A 103 10.56 -16.97 3.18
C GLY A 103 10.17 -16.25 1.88
N LEU A 104 10.41 -14.93 1.80
CA LEU A 104 10.01 -14.11 0.67
C LEU A 104 11.02 -14.22 -0.48
N ARG A 105 10.52 -14.47 -1.68
CA ARG A 105 11.33 -14.36 -2.89
C ARG A 105 11.39 -12.89 -3.33
N VAL A 106 12.58 -12.30 -3.27
CA VAL A 106 12.82 -10.93 -3.71
C VAL A 106 12.80 -10.86 -5.23
N LEU A 107 11.91 -10.02 -5.76
CA LEU A 107 11.76 -9.72 -7.18
C LEU A 107 12.27 -8.31 -7.43
N LEU A 108 13.53 -8.20 -7.85
CA LEU A 108 14.11 -6.91 -8.20
C LEU A 108 13.48 -6.37 -9.48
N THR A 109 13.15 -5.09 -9.49
CA THR A 109 12.71 -4.43 -10.73
C THR A 109 13.83 -4.52 -11.77
N PRO A 110 13.55 -5.02 -12.99
CA PRO A 110 14.55 -4.99 -14.04
C PRO A 110 15.05 -3.57 -14.31
N PRO A 111 16.33 -3.35 -14.61
CA PRO A 111 16.82 -2.04 -15.01
C PRO A 111 15.96 -1.49 -16.16
N GLN A 112 15.55 -0.23 -16.09
CA GLN A 112 14.72 0.45 -17.09
C GLN A 112 13.32 -0.15 -17.33
N SER A 113 12.79 -0.95 -16.38
CA SER A 113 11.41 -1.43 -16.44
C SER A 113 10.54 -0.75 -15.39
N PRO A 114 9.95 0.43 -15.67
CA PRO A 114 9.16 1.20 -14.72
C PRO A 114 7.89 0.50 -14.28
N LYS A 115 7.50 -0.60 -14.95
CA LYS A 115 6.23 -1.29 -14.68
C LYS A 115 6.27 -2.18 -13.44
N ALA A 116 7.43 -2.60 -12.96
CA ALA A 116 7.50 -3.58 -11.86
C ALA A 116 7.17 -2.93 -10.50
N ASN A 117 7.58 -1.67 -10.24
CA ASN A 117 7.24 -0.92 -9.03
C ASN A 117 6.19 0.19 -9.27
N ALA A 118 5.55 0.20 -10.45
CA ALA A 118 4.55 1.21 -10.83
C ALA A 118 3.39 1.35 -9.82
N PHE A 119 3.19 0.36 -8.96
CA PHE A 119 2.19 0.43 -7.89
C PHE A 119 2.66 1.34 -6.76
N CYS A 120 3.88 1.16 -6.28
CA CYS A 120 4.45 2.02 -5.24
C CYS A 120 4.62 3.45 -5.78
N GLU A 121 5.14 3.63 -6.99
CA GLU A 121 5.26 4.96 -7.62
C GLU A 121 3.91 5.68 -7.69
N ARG A 122 2.85 4.96 -8.11
CA ARG A 122 1.49 5.53 -8.15
C ARG A 122 0.97 5.84 -6.77
N LEU A 123 1.21 4.97 -5.78
CA LEU A 123 0.82 5.18 -4.39
C LEU A 123 1.53 6.40 -3.81
N VAL A 124 2.85 6.50 -4.00
CA VAL A 124 3.66 7.67 -3.59
C VAL A 124 3.10 8.95 -4.22
N GLY A 125 2.81 8.93 -5.53
CA GLY A 125 2.17 10.05 -6.22
C GLY A 125 0.79 10.40 -5.66
N THR A 126 0.02 9.42 -5.21
CA THR A 126 -1.28 9.63 -4.56
C THR A 126 -1.12 10.24 -3.18
N ILE A 127 -0.20 9.73 -2.35
CA ILE A 127 0.11 10.30 -1.02
C ILE A 127 0.51 11.78 -1.16
N ARG A 128 1.37 12.12 -2.13
CA ARG A 128 1.75 13.52 -2.36
C ARG A 128 0.54 14.37 -2.70
N ARG A 129 -0.14 14.08 -3.78
CA ARG A 129 -1.24 14.90 -4.33
C ARG A 129 -2.47 14.95 -3.43
N GLU A 130 -2.78 13.90 -2.68
CA GLU A 130 -4.00 13.84 -1.88
C GLU A 130 -3.77 14.13 -0.39
N CYS A 131 -2.51 14.25 0.06
CA CYS A 131 -2.19 14.46 1.46
C CYS A 131 -1.07 15.49 1.65
N LEU A 132 0.17 15.15 1.26
CA LEU A 132 1.33 15.92 1.70
C LEU A 132 1.44 17.31 1.05
N ASP A 133 0.96 17.49 -0.18
CA ASP A 133 0.97 18.80 -0.88
C ASP A 133 0.09 19.84 -0.17
N PHE A 134 -0.80 19.42 0.73
CA PHE A 134 -1.66 20.28 1.53
C PHE A 134 -1.17 20.46 2.98
N MET A 135 -0.02 19.89 3.35
CA MET A 135 0.45 19.84 4.73
C MET A 135 1.80 20.54 4.91
N ILE A 136 1.93 21.33 5.94
CA ILE A 136 3.23 21.84 6.41
C ILE A 136 3.79 20.84 7.43
N LEU A 137 4.80 20.10 7.03
CA LEU A 137 5.40 19.07 7.86
C LEU A 137 6.33 19.69 8.91
N LEU A 138 6.08 19.45 10.19
CA LEU A 138 6.84 20.05 11.28
C LEU A 138 8.02 19.18 11.73
N ASN A 139 7.77 17.89 11.92
CA ASN A 139 8.74 16.90 12.39
C ASN A 139 8.27 15.48 12.05
N GLU A 140 9.07 14.50 12.40
CA GLU A 140 8.80 13.07 12.16
C GLU A 140 7.49 12.59 12.81
N SER A 141 7.25 12.94 14.08
CA SER A 141 6.03 12.54 14.80
C SER A 141 4.77 13.12 14.15
N HIS A 142 4.84 14.38 13.70
CA HIS A 142 3.74 15.04 12.99
C HIS A 142 3.44 14.35 11.66
N LEU A 143 4.48 14.07 10.85
CA LEU A 143 4.32 13.35 9.58
C LEU A 143 3.74 11.95 9.81
N ARG A 144 4.22 11.23 10.83
CA ARG A 144 3.71 9.90 11.20
C ARG A 144 2.23 9.95 11.58
N GLY A 145 1.79 10.98 12.30
CA GLY A 145 0.38 11.21 12.65
C GLY A 145 -0.49 11.42 11.42
N ILE A 146 -0.08 12.32 10.51
CA ILE A 146 -0.76 12.60 9.25
C ILE A 146 -0.90 11.32 8.40
N LEU A 147 0.20 10.59 8.20
CA LEU A 147 0.20 9.39 7.38
C LEU A 147 -0.65 8.27 7.97
N ARG A 148 -0.69 8.12 9.30
CA ARG A 148 -1.55 7.14 9.97
C ARG A 148 -3.02 7.39 9.66
N GLU A 149 -3.48 8.64 9.78
CA GLU A 149 -4.86 9.01 9.49
C GLU A 149 -5.18 8.83 8.00
N TRP A 150 -4.27 9.26 7.13
CA TRP A 150 -4.44 9.11 5.69
C TRP A 150 -4.46 7.63 5.24
N VAL A 151 -3.56 6.79 5.76
CA VAL A 151 -3.51 5.34 5.45
C VAL A 151 -4.79 4.65 5.89
N GLN A 152 -5.34 5.00 7.06
CA GLN A 152 -6.63 4.49 7.50
C GLN A 152 -7.72 4.85 6.50
N HIS A 153 -7.81 6.13 6.10
CA HIS A 153 -8.76 6.58 5.09
C HIS A 153 -8.54 5.88 3.73
N TYR A 154 -7.31 5.77 3.28
CA TYR A 154 -6.96 5.09 2.03
C TYR A 154 -7.45 3.65 2.01
N ASN A 155 -7.26 2.91 3.09
CA ASN A 155 -7.62 1.49 3.18
C ASN A 155 -9.12 1.27 3.37
N SER A 156 -9.81 2.08 4.20
CA SER A 156 -11.17 1.81 4.65
C SER A 156 -12.23 2.78 4.13
N GLY A 157 -11.85 3.92 3.58
CA GLY A 157 -12.81 4.95 3.15
C GLY A 157 -12.67 5.38 1.68
N ARG A 158 -11.49 5.24 1.09
CA ARG A 158 -11.21 5.72 -0.26
C ARG A 158 -11.57 4.69 -1.34
N PRO A 159 -12.52 4.98 -2.25
CA PRO A 159 -12.83 4.10 -3.37
C PRO A 159 -11.68 4.02 -4.38
N HIS A 160 -11.44 2.84 -4.93
CA HIS A 160 -10.43 2.59 -5.95
C HIS A 160 -11.07 2.07 -7.23
N SER A 161 -10.88 2.77 -8.34
CA SER A 161 -11.42 2.37 -9.66
C SER A 161 -10.94 0.98 -10.11
N SER A 162 -9.70 0.60 -9.76
CA SER A 162 -9.15 -0.72 -10.06
C SER A 162 -9.79 -1.86 -9.27
N LEU A 163 -10.53 -1.55 -8.19
CA LEU A 163 -11.26 -2.52 -7.38
C LEU A 163 -12.75 -2.56 -7.71
N GLY A 164 -13.19 -1.85 -8.78
CA GLY A 164 -14.54 -1.87 -9.28
C GLY A 164 -15.60 -1.25 -8.36
N PRO A 165 -15.59 -0.04 -8.11
CA PRO A 165 -15.48 0.92 -7.02
C PRO A 165 -15.49 0.34 -5.59
N GLY A 166 -14.51 -0.50 -5.27
CA GLY A 166 -14.28 -1.06 -3.93
C GLY A 166 -13.23 -0.30 -3.14
N ILE A 167 -13.13 -0.60 -1.85
CA ILE A 167 -12.06 -0.15 -0.96
C ILE A 167 -11.07 -1.31 -0.70
N PRO A 168 -9.79 -1.02 -0.38
CA PRO A 168 -8.79 -2.06 -0.13
C PRO A 168 -9.17 -3.07 0.96
N ASP A 169 -9.75 -2.62 2.07
CA ASP A 169 -10.16 -3.48 3.18
C ASP A 169 -11.29 -4.46 2.81
N ASP A 170 -12.09 -4.17 1.81
CA ASP A 170 -13.16 -5.04 1.34
C ASP A 170 -12.74 -5.96 0.17
N ALA A 171 -11.52 -5.81 -0.34
CA ALA A 171 -11.06 -6.58 -1.49
C ALA A 171 -11.00 -8.11 -1.22
N HIS A 172 -10.92 -8.50 0.06
CA HIS A 172 -10.94 -9.89 0.51
C HIS A 172 -12.32 -10.38 0.98
N LYS A 173 -13.30 -9.47 1.12
CA LYS A 173 -14.67 -9.86 1.44
C LYS A 173 -15.31 -10.40 0.15
N ASP A 174 -15.89 -11.58 0.24
CA ASP A 174 -16.52 -12.25 -0.90
C ASP A 174 -17.43 -11.29 -1.68
N ARG A 175 -17.10 -11.06 -2.97
CA ARG A 175 -17.92 -10.25 -3.89
C ARG A 175 -19.36 -10.76 -4.04
N ALA A 176 -19.65 -11.98 -3.58
CA ALA A 176 -20.97 -12.58 -3.56
C ALA A 176 -21.91 -11.91 -2.55
N ALA A 177 -21.40 -11.45 -1.42
CA ALA A 177 -22.20 -10.79 -0.38
C ALA A 177 -22.67 -9.38 -0.75
N GLN A 178 -21.99 -8.72 -1.69
CA GLN A 178 -22.28 -7.33 -2.09
C GLN A 178 -23.40 -7.20 -3.15
N ARG A 179 -23.81 -8.30 -3.79
CA ARG A 179 -24.85 -8.28 -4.87
C ARG A 179 -26.29 -8.30 -4.34
N GLY A 180 -26.50 -8.38 -3.04
CA GLY A 180 -27.82 -8.62 -2.44
C GLY A 180 -28.57 -7.40 -1.88
N THR A 181 -28.00 -6.20 -1.88
CA THR A 181 -28.73 -5.01 -1.38
C THR A 181 -29.48 -4.34 -2.53
N SER A 182 -30.77 -4.67 -2.65
CA SER A 182 -31.66 -3.96 -3.57
C SER A 182 -31.77 -2.49 -3.11
N TRP A 183 -31.51 -1.57 -4.02
CA TRP A 183 -31.61 -0.11 -3.80
C TRP A 183 -33.02 0.34 -3.35
N GLN A 184 -34.03 -0.50 -3.50
CA GLN A 184 -35.43 -0.19 -3.20
C GLN A 184 -35.77 -0.20 -1.69
N SER A 185 -34.92 -0.79 -0.82
CA SER A 185 -35.19 -0.86 0.64
C SER A 185 -34.58 0.30 1.44
N ILE A 186 -33.90 1.25 0.80
CA ILE A 186 -33.09 2.27 1.46
C ILE A 186 -33.91 3.53 1.82
N ALA A 187 -35.16 3.66 1.35
CA ALA A 187 -35.94 4.89 1.41
C ALA A 187 -36.49 5.30 2.79
N ALA A 188 -36.29 4.51 3.85
CA ALA A 188 -36.85 4.82 5.17
C ALA A 188 -35.79 5.43 6.12
N LYS A 189 -35.83 6.75 6.30
CA LYS A 189 -35.22 7.53 7.41
C LYS A 189 -33.75 7.28 7.76
N ARG A 190 -32.85 7.15 6.77
CA ARG A 190 -31.43 7.12 7.03
C ARG A 190 -30.81 8.50 6.76
N GLN A 191 -30.10 9.05 7.73
CA GLN A 191 -29.36 10.29 7.58
C GLN A 191 -27.93 9.98 7.13
N VAL A 192 -27.43 10.67 6.10
CA VAL A 192 -26.02 10.62 5.73
C VAL A 192 -25.25 11.46 6.74
N ILE A 193 -24.24 10.87 7.35
CA ILE A 193 -23.25 11.56 8.18
C ILE A 193 -21.93 11.67 7.43
N SER A 194 -21.26 12.81 7.60
CA SER A 194 -19.94 13.08 7.06
C SER A 194 -18.93 13.12 8.21
N ARG A 195 -17.83 12.38 8.06
CA ARG A 195 -16.69 12.39 8.98
C ARG A 195 -15.51 13.06 8.28
N PRO A 196 -15.00 14.18 8.79
CA PRO A 196 -13.81 14.82 8.23
C PRO A 196 -12.57 13.99 8.54
N ILE A 197 -11.65 13.94 7.57
CA ILE A 197 -10.33 13.30 7.65
C ILE A 197 -9.29 14.36 7.37
N LEU A 198 -8.16 14.33 8.10
CA LEU A 198 -7.08 15.32 8.00
C LEU A 198 -7.60 16.77 8.07
N GLY A 199 -8.39 17.07 9.12
CA GLY A 199 -8.93 18.41 9.32
C GLY A 199 -9.95 18.86 8.27
N GLY A 200 -10.53 17.94 7.50
CA GLY A 200 -11.52 18.22 6.45
C GLY A 200 -10.94 18.20 5.02
N LEU A 201 -9.67 17.82 4.85
CA LEU A 201 -9.08 17.64 3.53
C LEU A 201 -9.83 16.54 2.74
N HIS A 202 -10.26 15.48 3.44
CA HIS A 202 -11.13 14.44 2.91
C HIS A 202 -12.36 14.25 3.78
N HIS A 203 -13.38 13.57 3.27
CA HIS A 203 -14.59 13.21 3.99
C HIS A 203 -14.99 11.77 3.70
N GLU A 204 -15.36 11.05 4.73
CA GLU A 204 -16.01 9.76 4.64
C GLU A 204 -17.50 9.91 4.91
N TYR A 205 -18.33 9.23 4.14
CA TYR A 205 -19.78 9.29 4.27
C TYR A 205 -20.33 7.95 4.71
N ALA A 206 -21.16 7.96 5.72
CA ALA A 206 -21.82 6.77 6.25
C ALA A 206 -23.31 7.03 6.51
N TRP A 207 -24.08 5.94 6.52
CA TRP A 207 -25.46 6.01 6.96
C TRP A 207 -25.53 5.95 8.48
N LYS A 208 -26.21 6.88 9.10
CA LYS A 208 -26.58 6.81 10.53
C LYS A 208 -27.81 5.92 10.65
N ALA A 209 -27.73 4.87 11.47
CA ALA A 209 -28.91 4.17 11.88
C ALA A 209 -29.84 5.12 12.66
N ALA A 210 -31.13 5.08 12.36
CA ALA A 210 -32.14 5.87 13.08
C ALA A 210 -32.33 5.33 14.49
#